data_bfe53546c3f885aa0cceaef04445e7d3
#
_entry.id   bfe53546c3f885aa0cceaef04445e7d3
#
_cell.length_a   1.000
_cell.length_b   1.000
_cell.length_c   1.000
_cell.angle_alpha   90.00
_cell.angle_beta   90.00
_cell.angle_gamma   90.00
#
_symmetry.space_group_name_H-M   'P 1'
#
loop_
_entity.id
_entity.type
_entity.pdbx_description
1 polymer ?
#
loop_
_entity_poly.entity_id
_entity_poly.type
_entity_poly.pdbx_seq_one_letter_code
_entity_poly.pdbx_strand_id
1 'polypeptide(L)'
;MVEEMLAARGICVSYETVRRWANKFGRTFSDQIRRRAPARGDKWHLDEVVVSIAGETYWLWRAVDQYGFVLDVLVQKRRDRRAAQRLLTKLLKSAVKPPRVMITDKLKSYAAARREMKLHVEHRQHKGLNNRAENSHQPTRRRERIMKRFKSRRQAQCFLSTHDQVANLFHIPYSEHTTANARRALRERAFGMWSDISKGNLAA
;
A
#
# COMPACT_ATOMS: atom_id res chain seq x y z
N MET A 1 18.89 -14.38 6.56
CA MET A 1 18.37 -13.34 7.50
C MET A 1 17.02 -13.73 8.14
N VAL A 2 15.89 -13.95 7.43
CA VAL A 2 14.65 -14.43 8.08
C VAL A 2 14.80 -15.87 8.60
N GLU A 3 15.41 -16.74 7.84
CA GLU A 3 15.74 -18.11 8.25
C GLU A 3 16.58 -18.15 9.52
N GLU A 4 17.62 -17.33 9.60
CA GLU A 4 18.48 -17.22 10.79
C GLU A 4 17.70 -16.71 12.02
N MET A 5 16.84 -15.71 11.82
CA MET A 5 15.96 -15.21 12.89
C MET A 5 14.97 -16.28 13.39
N LEU A 6 14.50 -17.16 12.52
CA LEU A 6 13.64 -18.30 12.86
C LEU A 6 14.45 -19.41 13.54
N ALA A 7 15.64 -19.75 12.99
CA ALA A 7 16.54 -20.74 13.57
C ALA A 7 16.96 -20.35 15.00
N ALA A 8 17.25 -19.07 15.26
CA ALA A 8 17.54 -18.58 16.61
C ALA A 8 16.36 -18.75 17.61
N ARG A 9 15.17 -19.07 17.12
CA ARG A 9 13.97 -19.37 17.90
C ARG A 9 13.59 -20.86 17.87
N GLY A 10 14.50 -21.73 17.40
CA GLY A 10 14.28 -23.15 17.27
C GLY A 10 13.42 -23.55 16.06
N ILE A 11 13.15 -22.64 15.13
CA ILE A 11 12.32 -22.91 13.95
C ILE A 11 13.24 -23.05 12.72
N CYS A 12 13.60 -24.29 12.38
CA CYS A 12 14.46 -24.61 11.25
C CYS A 12 13.63 -24.82 9.99
N VAL A 13 13.57 -23.83 9.11
CA VAL A 13 12.83 -23.86 7.84
C VAL A 13 13.65 -23.22 6.73
N SER A 14 13.41 -23.67 5.49
CA SER A 14 14.06 -23.10 4.32
C SER A 14 13.43 -21.79 3.88
N TYR A 15 14.20 -20.98 3.14
CA TYR A 15 13.72 -19.78 2.45
C TYR A 15 12.46 -20.04 1.62
N GLU A 16 12.39 -21.17 0.93
CA GLU A 16 11.23 -21.53 0.11
C GLU A 16 9.97 -21.77 0.98
N THR A 17 10.11 -22.35 2.16
CA THR A 17 9.02 -22.50 3.12
C THR A 17 8.50 -21.15 3.57
N VAL A 18 9.39 -20.22 3.94
CA VAL A 18 9.01 -18.83 4.30
C VAL A 18 8.29 -18.15 3.15
N ARG A 19 8.77 -18.31 1.92
CA ARG A 19 8.13 -17.76 0.73
C ARG A 19 6.73 -18.33 0.49
N ARG A 20 6.55 -19.63 0.68
CA ARG A 20 5.25 -20.31 0.57
C ARG A 20 4.28 -19.80 1.63
N TRP A 21 4.73 -19.64 2.87
CA TRP A 21 3.91 -19.05 3.94
C TRP A 21 3.45 -17.62 3.62
N ALA A 22 4.37 -16.78 3.17
CA ALA A 22 4.03 -15.41 2.76
C ALA A 22 2.96 -15.38 1.65
N ASN A 23 3.07 -16.28 0.66
CA ASN A 23 2.09 -16.39 -0.42
C ASN A 23 0.74 -16.96 0.06
N LYS A 24 0.75 -17.95 0.96
CA LYS A 24 -0.46 -18.60 1.48
C LYS A 24 -1.23 -17.69 2.41
N PHE A 25 -0.57 -17.06 3.36
CA PHE A 25 -1.21 -16.32 4.45
C PHE A 25 -1.25 -14.79 4.23
N GLY A 26 -0.33 -14.24 3.42
CA GLY A 26 -0.15 -12.80 3.29
C GLY A 26 -1.43 -12.04 2.92
N ARG A 27 -2.25 -12.59 2.02
CA ARG A 27 -3.52 -11.97 1.63
C ARG A 27 -4.52 -11.96 2.80
N THR A 28 -4.67 -13.07 3.51
CA THR A 28 -5.57 -13.16 4.66
C THR A 28 -5.19 -12.16 5.74
N PHE A 29 -3.89 -12.06 6.06
CA PHE A 29 -3.39 -11.07 7.01
C PHE A 29 -3.67 -9.63 6.53
N SER A 30 -3.36 -9.30 5.29
CA SER A 30 -3.58 -7.95 4.75
C SER A 30 -5.07 -7.56 4.73
N ASP A 31 -5.96 -8.49 4.44
CA ASP A 31 -7.40 -8.26 4.45
C ASP A 31 -7.91 -8.04 5.89
N GLN A 32 -7.40 -8.78 6.87
CA GLN A 32 -7.73 -8.57 8.28
C GLN A 32 -7.20 -7.23 8.81
N ILE A 33 -5.97 -6.84 8.47
CA ILE A 33 -5.41 -5.53 8.80
C ILE A 33 -6.33 -4.43 8.23
N ARG A 34 -6.72 -4.56 6.96
CA ARG A 34 -7.58 -3.58 6.28
C ARG A 34 -8.94 -3.42 6.96
N ARG A 35 -9.57 -4.54 7.38
CA ARG A 35 -10.87 -4.52 8.06
C ARG A 35 -10.83 -3.86 9.43
N ARG A 36 -9.72 -4.01 10.16
CA ARG A 36 -9.52 -3.45 11.51
C ARG A 36 -8.87 -2.06 11.51
N ALA A 37 -8.42 -1.60 10.32
CA ALA A 37 -7.79 -0.29 10.19
C ALA A 37 -8.79 0.83 10.50
N PRO A 38 -8.34 1.94 11.11
CA PRO A 38 -9.17 3.12 11.30
C PRO A 38 -9.64 3.70 9.96
N ALA A 39 -10.68 4.52 10.01
CA ALA A 39 -11.18 5.22 8.83
C ALA A 39 -10.06 5.98 8.14
N ARG A 40 -9.98 5.83 6.83
CA ARG A 40 -9.00 6.53 5.99
C ARG A 40 -9.37 7.99 5.84
N GLY A 41 -8.36 8.82 5.60
CA GLY A 41 -8.59 10.24 5.33
C GLY A 41 -9.35 10.51 4.03
N ASP A 42 -9.96 11.67 3.95
CA ASP A 42 -10.82 12.12 2.84
C ASP A 42 -10.08 12.88 1.73
N LYS A 43 -8.76 13.10 1.90
CA LYS A 43 -7.90 13.67 0.86
C LYS A 43 -6.99 12.58 0.31
N TRP A 44 -7.13 12.29 -0.97
CA TRP A 44 -6.34 11.25 -1.63
C TRP A 44 -5.25 11.88 -2.50
N HIS A 45 -4.03 11.42 -2.33
CA HIS A 45 -2.88 11.76 -3.16
C HIS A 45 -2.57 10.57 -4.06
N LEU A 46 -2.58 10.76 -5.37
CA LEU A 46 -2.37 9.71 -6.35
C LEU A 46 -1.13 10.01 -7.18
N ASP A 47 -0.32 8.99 -7.40
CA ASP A 47 0.89 9.07 -8.20
C ASP A 47 1.20 7.74 -8.87
N GLU A 48 2.02 7.77 -9.92
CA GLU A 48 2.49 6.57 -10.58
C GLU A 48 3.97 6.64 -10.90
N VAL A 49 4.65 5.52 -10.69
CA VAL A 49 6.08 5.38 -10.98
C VAL A 49 6.35 4.18 -11.86
N VAL A 50 7.40 4.30 -12.65
CA VAL A 50 7.91 3.18 -13.47
C VAL A 50 8.51 2.11 -12.56
N VAL A 51 8.18 0.85 -12.83
CA VAL A 51 8.81 -0.34 -12.24
C VAL A 51 9.23 -1.30 -13.35
N SER A 52 10.39 -1.92 -13.20
CA SER A 52 10.86 -2.93 -14.14
C SER A 52 10.51 -4.33 -13.62
N ILE A 53 9.81 -5.11 -14.42
CA ILE A 53 9.39 -6.48 -14.08
C ILE A 53 9.83 -7.42 -15.20
N ALA A 54 10.74 -8.33 -14.90
CA ALA A 54 11.31 -9.27 -15.87
C ALA A 54 11.85 -8.58 -17.16
N GLY A 55 12.47 -7.41 -16.98
CA GLY A 55 13.01 -6.61 -18.11
C GLY A 55 11.99 -5.70 -18.80
N GLU A 56 10.70 -5.86 -18.55
CA GLU A 56 9.65 -5.05 -19.13
C GLU A 56 9.26 -3.85 -18.26
N THR A 57 8.83 -2.76 -18.89
CA THR A 57 8.34 -1.56 -18.20
C THR A 57 6.89 -1.70 -17.79
N TYR A 58 6.61 -1.45 -16.52
CA TYR A 58 5.27 -1.35 -15.93
C TYR A 58 5.15 -0.06 -15.13
N TRP A 59 3.92 0.29 -14.79
CA TRP A 59 3.57 1.45 -13.99
C TRP A 59 2.92 0.98 -12.68
N LEU A 60 3.50 1.39 -11.57
CA LEU A 60 2.93 1.23 -10.25
C LEU A 60 2.12 2.49 -9.92
N TRP A 61 0.82 2.37 -9.97
CA TRP A 61 -0.14 3.37 -9.57
C TRP A 61 -0.41 3.21 -8.08
N ARG A 62 -0.37 4.29 -7.33
CA ARG A 62 -0.53 4.29 -5.87
C ARG A 62 -1.41 5.44 -5.43
N ALA A 63 -2.22 5.19 -4.40
CA ALA A 63 -2.96 6.21 -3.70
C ALA A 63 -2.64 6.16 -2.22
N VAL A 64 -2.45 7.32 -1.61
CA VAL A 64 -2.26 7.49 -0.17
C VAL A 64 -3.20 8.58 0.34
N ASP A 65 -3.58 8.52 1.62
CA ASP A 65 -4.35 9.60 2.23
C ASP A 65 -3.45 10.74 2.77
N GLN A 66 -4.07 11.77 3.32
CA GLN A 66 -3.35 12.92 3.91
C GLN A 66 -2.47 12.56 5.11
N TYR A 67 -2.63 11.39 5.69
CA TYR A 67 -1.80 10.91 6.80
C TYR A 67 -0.66 10.00 6.34
N GLY A 68 -0.60 9.66 5.05
CA GLY A 68 0.42 8.80 4.44
C GLY A 68 0.08 7.31 4.45
N PHE A 69 -1.13 6.92 4.87
CA PHE A 69 -1.59 5.54 4.74
C PHE A 69 -1.82 5.18 3.28
N VAL A 70 -1.26 4.08 2.84
CA VAL A 70 -1.51 3.56 1.49
C VAL A 70 -2.95 3.06 1.41
N LEU A 71 -3.74 3.68 0.55
CA LEU A 71 -5.12 3.29 0.31
C LEU A 71 -5.19 2.04 -0.56
N ASP A 72 -4.53 2.08 -1.70
CA ASP A 72 -4.37 0.92 -2.58
C ASP A 72 -3.27 1.13 -3.63
N VAL A 73 -2.91 0.02 -4.32
CA VAL A 73 -1.91 -0.01 -5.39
C VAL A 73 -2.39 -0.82 -6.58
N LEU A 74 -1.91 -0.46 -7.77
CA LEU A 74 -2.24 -1.14 -9.01
C LEU A 74 -1.03 -1.18 -9.95
N VAL A 75 -0.63 -2.37 -10.41
CA VAL A 75 0.45 -2.54 -11.40
C VAL A 75 -0.16 -2.72 -12.79
N GLN A 76 0.19 -1.83 -13.73
CA GLN A 76 -0.34 -1.83 -15.10
C GLN A 76 0.78 -1.68 -16.13
N LYS A 77 0.56 -2.24 -17.33
CA LYS A 77 1.50 -2.10 -18.45
C LYS A 77 1.48 -0.68 -19.03
N ARG A 78 0.32 0.00 -18.98
CA ARG A 78 0.11 1.30 -19.61
C ARG A 78 -0.08 2.41 -18.58
N ARG A 79 0.38 3.61 -18.95
CA ARG A 79 0.15 4.88 -18.24
C ARG A 79 -0.96 5.64 -18.93
N ASP A 80 -2.18 5.15 -18.83
CA ASP A 80 -3.32 5.68 -19.56
C ASP A 80 -4.55 5.93 -18.67
N ARG A 81 -5.58 6.52 -19.28
CA ARG A 81 -6.87 6.78 -18.62
C ARG A 81 -7.51 5.51 -18.05
N ARG A 82 -7.42 4.38 -18.77
CA ARG A 82 -8.01 3.11 -18.31
C ARG A 82 -7.33 2.58 -17.05
N ALA A 83 -6.02 2.77 -16.93
CA ALA A 83 -5.29 2.42 -15.70
C ALA A 83 -5.70 3.31 -14.53
N ALA A 84 -5.84 4.62 -14.74
CA ALA A 84 -6.36 5.56 -13.75
C ALA A 84 -7.79 5.18 -13.30
N GLN A 85 -8.68 4.85 -14.23
CA GLN A 85 -10.05 4.38 -13.91
C GLN A 85 -10.05 3.11 -13.05
N ARG A 86 -9.21 2.12 -13.40
CA ARG A 86 -9.08 0.87 -12.60
C ARG A 86 -8.63 1.15 -11.18
N LEU A 87 -7.64 2.05 -10.99
CA LEU A 87 -7.22 2.46 -9.66
C LEU A 87 -8.35 3.14 -8.90
N LEU A 88 -9.01 4.14 -9.49
CA LEU A 88 -10.13 4.86 -8.87
C LEU A 88 -11.29 3.93 -8.52
N THR A 89 -11.67 3.01 -9.42
CA THR A 89 -12.71 2.00 -9.15
C THR A 89 -12.32 1.12 -7.95
N LYS A 90 -11.06 0.71 -7.87
CA LYS A 90 -10.56 -0.12 -6.76
C LYS A 90 -10.62 0.64 -5.44
N LEU A 91 -10.22 1.91 -5.44
CA LEU A 91 -10.29 2.78 -4.28
C LEU A 91 -11.72 3.01 -3.80
N LEU A 92 -12.64 3.34 -4.71
CA LEU A 92 -14.03 3.60 -4.39
C LEU A 92 -14.76 2.35 -3.85
N LYS A 93 -14.41 1.15 -4.35
CA LYS A 93 -14.95 -0.11 -3.82
C LYS A 93 -14.54 -0.40 -2.38
N SER A 94 -13.38 0.07 -1.96
CA SER A 94 -12.86 -0.12 -0.59
C SER A 94 -13.15 1.03 0.35
N ALA A 95 -13.58 2.17 -0.16
CA ALA A 95 -13.88 3.37 0.62
C ALA A 95 -15.34 3.40 1.06
N VAL A 96 -15.59 3.84 2.29
CA VAL A 96 -16.96 4.05 2.81
C VAL A 96 -17.63 5.23 2.08
N LYS A 97 -16.84 6.26 1.75
CA LYS A 97 -17.28 7.46 1.01
C LYS A 97 -16.22 7.87 -0.01
N PRO A 98 -16.62 8.50 -1.12
CA PRO A 98 -15.67 9.14 -2.03
C PRO A 98 -14.81 10.19 -1.29
N PRO A 99 -13.61 10.49 -1.76
CA PRO A 99 -12.79 11.53 -1.15
C PRO A 99 -13.42 12.91 -1.39
N ARG A 100 -13.18 13.83 -0.48
CA ARG A 100 -13.52 15.24 -0.67
C ARG A 100 -12.56 15.89 -1.66
N VAL A 101 -11.27 15.56 -1.59
CA VAL A 101 -10.23 16.12 -2.45
C VAL A 101 -9.36 14.99 -3.02
N MET A 102 -9.10 15.06 -4.30
CA MET A 102 -8.12 14.23 -5.02
C MET A 102 -6.98 15.13 -5.48
N ILE A 103 -5.75 14.78 -5.12
CA ILE A 103 -4.53 15.50 -5.47
C ILE A 103 -3.69 14.60 -6.38
N THR A 104 -3.27 15.13 -7.51
CA THR A 104 -2.41 14.40 -8.46
C THR A 104 -1.32 15.34 -8.99
N ASP A 105 -0.33 14.77 -9.65
CA ASP A 105 0.50 15.54 -10.55
C ASP A 105 -0.32 16.08 -11.74
N LYS A 106 0.37 16.62 -12.74
CA LYS A 106 -0.27 17.16 -13.96
C LYS A 106 -0.68 16.09 -14.97
N LEU A 107 -0.70 14.79 -14.60
CA LEU A 107 -1.08 13.72 -15.53
C LEU A 107 -2.55 13.81 -15.94
N LYS A 108 -2.80 14.02 -17.23
CA LYS A 108 -4.14 14.17 -17.81
C LYS A 108 -5.04 12.94 -17.63
N SER A 109 -4.46 11.75 -17.44
CA SER A 109 -5.19 10.48 -17.28
C SER A 109 -6.14 10.49 -16.08
N TYR A 110 -5.76 11.10 -14.95
CA TYR A 110 -6.63 11.21 -13.78
C TYR A 110 -7.83 12.10 -14.01
N ALA A 111 -7.62 13.28 -14.64
CA ALA A 111 -8.71 14.20 -14.95
C ALA A 111 -9.71 13.57 -15.95
N ALA A 112 -9.21 12.86 -16.96
CA ALA A 112 -10.03 12.16 -17.93
C ALA A 112 -10.82 11.01 -17.28
N ALA A 113 -10.17 10.20 -16.42
CA ALA A 113 -10.81 9.12 -15.69
C ALA A 113 -11.92 9.65 -14.76
N ARG A 114 -11.65 10.71 -13.99
CA ARG A 114 -12.62 11.35 -13.10
C ARG A 114 -13.89 11.82 -13.85
N ARG A 115 -13.71 12.49 -15.00
CA ARG A 115 -14.83 12.97 -15.81
C ARG A 115 -15.70 11.81 -16.35
N GLU A 116 -15.06 10.79 -16.89
CA GLU A 116 -15.77 9.63 -17.45
C GLU A 116 -16.53 8.84 -16.38
N MET A 117 -15.96 8.74 -15.17
CA MET A 117 -16.61 8.11 -14.02
C MET A 117 -17.66 9.00 -13.35
N LYS A 118 -17.87 10.23 -13.84
CA LYS A 118 -18.77 11.24 -13.24
C LYS A 118 -18.50 11.44 -11.74
N LEU A 119 -17.23 11.39 -11.35
CA LEU A 119 -16.83 11.49 -9.96
C LEU A 119 -16.78 12.97 -9.53
N HIS A 120 -17.73 13.36 -8.69
CA HIS A 120 -17.87 14.73 -8.17
C HIS A 120 -16.96 14.93 -6.95
N VAL A 121 -15.65 15.13 -7.21
CA VAL A 121 -14.64 15.42 -6.19
C VAL A 121 -13.82 16.64 -6.61
N GLU A 122 -13.36 17.42 -5.66
CA GLU A 122 -12.39 18.47 -5.92
C GLU A 122 -11.08 17.85 -6.41
N HIS A 123 -10.63 18.22 -7.60
CA HIS A 123 -9.39 17.68 -8.19
C HIS A 123 -8.34 18.78 -8.30
N ARG A 124 -7.29 18.66 -7.50
CA ARG A 124 -6.13 19.56 -7.51
C ARG A 124 -4.98 18.91 -8.28
N GLN A 125 -4.59 19.52 -9.38
CA GLN A 125 -3.48 19.08 -10.23
C GLN A 125 -2.26 19.97 -9.98
N HIS A 126 -1.44 19.62 -9.01
CA HIS A 126 -0.27 20.41 -8.66
C HIS A 126 0.86 19.53 -8.12
N LYS A 127 2.02 19.56 -8.81
CA LYS A 127 3.18 18.73 -8.45
C LYS A 127 3.61 18.92 -6.99
N GLY A 128 3.79 20.16 -6.55
CA GLY A 128 4.25 20.47 -5.18
C GLY A 128 3.29 20.04 -4.07
N LEU A 129 2.01 19.80 -4.36
CA LEU A 129 1.04 19.29 -3.39
C LEU A 129 1.04 17.74 -3.32
N ASN A 130 1.71 17.06 -4.27
CA ASN A 130 1.69 15.61 -4.38
C ASN A 130 2.91 14.90 -3.79
N ASN A 131 3.83 15.61 -3.13
CA ASN A 131 5.05 15.07 -2.52
C ASN A 131 4.77 13.87 -1.59
N ARG A 132 3.59 13.81 -0.98
CA ARG A 132 3.16 12.72 -0.10
C ARG A 132 3.03 11.41 -0.88
N ALA A 133 2.43 11.43 -2.05
CA ALA A 133 2.34 10.27 -2.92
C ALA A 133 3.72 9.90 -3.49
N GLU A 134 4.50 10.87 -3.94
CA GLU A 134 5.87 10.66 -4.43
C GLU A 134 6.74 9.96 -3.35
N ASN A 135 6.75 10.45 -2.12
CA ASN A 135 7.51 9.88 -1.01
C ASN A 135 7.03 8.46 -0.64
N SER A 136 5.76 8.15 -0.84
CA SER A 136 5.19 6.83 -0.54
C SER A 136 5.79 5.70 -1.38
N HIS A 137 6.44 6.02 -2.50
CA HIS A 137 7.12 5.03 -3.35
C HIS A 137 8.50 4.60 -2.81
N GLN A 138 9.12 5.37 -1.93
CA GLN A 138 10.47 5.09 -1.43
C GLN A 138 10.60 3.71 -0.73
N PRO A 139 9.69 3.28 0.17
CA PRO A 139 9.74 1.95 0.76
C PRO A 139 9.66 0.83 -0.29
N THR A 140 8.81 1.00 -1.30
CA THR A 140 8.68 0.05 -2.41
C THR A 140 9.97 -0.05 -3.22
N ARG A 141 10.61 1.07 -3.56
CA ARG A 141 11.89 1.12 -4.26
C ARG A 141 13.01 0.41 -3.49
N ARG A 142 13.04 0.60 -2.17
CA ARG A 142 13.99 -0.10 -1.31
C ARG A 142 13.78 -1.61 -1.35
N ARG A 143 12.53 -2.08 -1.25
CA ARG A 143 12.20 -3.51 -1.31
C ARG A 143 12.47 -4.12 -2.68
N GLU A 144 12.11 -3.44 -3.75
CA GLU A 144 12.40 -3.85 -5.13
C GLU A 144 13.90 -4.12 -5.33
N ARG A 145 14.78 -3.24 -4.82
CA ARG A 145 16.23 -3.43 -4.87
C ARG A 145 16.70 -4.64 -4.07
N ILE A 146 16.25 -4.78 -2.81
CA ILE A 146 16.62 -5.89 -1.93
C ILE A 146 16.17 -7.24 -2.55
N MET A 147 14.99 -7.28 -3.17
CA MET A 147 14.43 -8.46 -3.82
C MET A 147 15.02 -8.72 -5.21
N LYS A 148 15.99 -7.92 -5.67
CA LYS A 148 16.57 -8.01 -7.02
C LYS A 148 15.48 -7.97 -8.11
N ARG A 149 14.56 -7.03 -8.01
CA ARG A 149 13.39 -6.77 -8.88
C ARG A 149 12.27 -7.82 -8.77
N PHE A 150 11.13 -7.49 -9.33
CA PHE A 150 9.98 -8.39 -9.42
C PHE A 150 10.12 -9.33 -10.63
N LYS A 151 9.65 -10.58 -10.47
CA LYS A 151 9.72 -11.62 -11.51
C LYS A 151 8.49 -11.68 -12.40
N SER A 152 7.34 -11.17 -11.92
CA SER A 152 6.11 -11.07 -12.72
C SER A 152 5.20 -9.97 -12.19
N ARG A 153 4.29 -9.49 -13.05
CA ARG A 153 3.27 -8.50 -12.66
C ARG A 153 2.39 -9.01 -11.50
N ARG A 154 2.01 -10.29 -11.54
CA ARG A 154 1.20 -10.91 -10.49
C ARG A 154 1.93 -10.93 -9.15
N GLN A 155 3.21 -11.29 -9.15
CA GLN A 155 4.04 -11.26 -7.95
C GLN A 155 4.16 -9.84 -7.40
N ALA A 156 4.46 -8.85 -8.25
CA ALA A 156 4.57 -7.45 -7.85
C ALA A 156 3.26 -6.96 -7.23
N GLN A 157 2.11 -7.20 -7.87
CA GLN A 157 0.80 -6.80 -7.35
C GLN A 157 0.49 -7.46 -6.01
N CYS A 158 0.71 -8.76 -5.88
CA CYS A 158 0.46 -9.51 -4.64
C CYS A 158 1.35 -9.00 -3.51
N PHE A 159 2.66 -8.89 -3.76
CA PHE A 159 3.62 -8.39 -2.78
C PHE A 159 3.26 -6.98 -2.30
N LEU A 160 3.03 -6.05 -3.23
CA LEU A 160 2.76 -4.66 -2.88
C LEU A 160 1.45 -4.50 -2.12
N SER A 161 0.39 -5.21 -2.54
CA SER A 161 -0.90 -5.18 -1.84
C SER A 161 -0.81 -5.70 -0.42
N THR A 162 0.04 -6.70 -0.15
CA THR A 162 0.26 -7.24 1.20
C THR A 162 1.21 -6.37 2.01
N HIS A 163 2.37 -6.05 1.43
CA HIS A 163 3.40 -5.26 2.09
C HIS A 163 2.88 -3.90 2.55
N ASP A 164 2.10 -3.22 1.71
CA ASP A 164 1.60 -1.89 2.04
C ASP A 164 0.58 -1.91 3.19
N GLN A 165 -0.24 -2.97 3.33
CA GLN A 165 -1.13 -3.10 4.47
C GLN A 165 -0.36 -3.40 5.77
N VAL A 166 0.67 -4.25 5.72
CA VAL A 166 1.55 -4.48 6.87
C VAL A 166 2.30 -3.20 7.23
N ALA A 167 2.80 -2.45 6.25
CA ALA A 167 3.44 -1.16 6.48
C ALA A 167 2.46 -0.14 7.10
N ASN A 168 1.22 -0.11 6.65
CA ASN A 168 0.17 0.74 7.22
C ASN A 168 -0.09 0.42 8.70
N LEU A 169 -0.08 -0.85 9.09
CA LEU A 169 -0.31 -1.25 10.49
C LEU A 169 0.70 -0.59 11.43
N PHE A 170 1.98 -0.50 11.01
CA PHE A 170 3.06 0.07 11.80
C PHE A 170 3.37 1.53 11.43
N HIS A 171 2.61 2.11 10.50
CA HIS A 171 2.78 3.50 10.12
C HIS A 171 2.23 4.42 11.22
N ILE A 172 3.09 5.33 11.68
CA ILE A 172 2.70 6.37 12.64
C ILE A 172 2.70 7.69 11.88
N PRO A 173 1.53 8.31 11.67
CA PRO A 173 1.46 9.60 11.01
C PRO A 173 2.31 10.63 11.75
N TYR A 174 3.13 11.34 11.02
CA TYR A 174 3.83 12.48 11.59
C TYR A 174 2.85 13.64 11.76
N SER A 175 2.78 14.14 12.98
CA SER A 175 2.10 15.38 13.33
C SER A 175 2.96 16.12 14.34
N GLU A 176 3.02 17.43 14.24
CA GLU A 176 3.74 18.28 15.19
C GLU A 176 3.22 18.10 16.62
N HIS A 177 1.98 17.69 16.76
CA HIS A 177 1.32 17.44 18.06
C HIS A 177 1.47 15.99 18.57
N THR A 178 2.13 15.10 17.82
CA THR A 178 2.28 13.70 18.24
C THR A 178 3.45 13.53 19.20
N THR A 179 3.16 13.41 20.49
CA THR A 179 4.15 13.20 21.55
C THR A 179 4.82 11.83 21.48
N ALA A 180 5.95 11.66 22.15
CA ALA A 180 6.66 10.38 22.25
C ALA A 180 5.75 9.29 22.86
N ASN A 181 4.99 9.63 23.90
CA ASN A 181 4.06 8.70 24.56
C ASN A 181 2.92 8.29 23.62
N ALA A 182 2.35 9.23 22.87
CA ALA A 182 1.32 8.92 21.88
C ALA A 182 1.86 7.98 20.78
N ARG A 183 3.09 8.19 20.31
CA ARG A 183 3.73 7.28 19.34
C ARG A 183 3.97 5.89 19.91
N ARG A 184 4.36 5.81 21.18
CA ARG A 184 4.52 4.53 21.89
C ARG A 184 3.19 3.78 21.96
N ALA A 185 2.12 4.43 22.41
CA ALA A 185 0.79 3.84 22.49
C ALA A 185 0.27 3.35 21.12
N LEU A 186 0.54 4.09 20.03
CA LEU A 186 0.19 3.66 18.67
C LEU A 186 0.95 2.40 18.26
N ARG A 187 2.23 2.29 18.61
CA ARG A 187 3.03 1.06 18.34
C ARG A 187 2.50 -0.13 19.13
N GLU A 188 2.23 0.04 20.42
CA GLU A 188 1.67 -1.01 21.28
C GLU A 188 0.34 -1.52 20.72
N ARG A 189 -0.52 -0.60 20.26
CA ARG A 189 -1.79 -0.97 19.60
C ARG A 189 -1.54 -1.76 18.30
N ALA A 190 -0.56 -1.35 17.48
CA ALA A 190 -0.21 -2.06 16.25
C ALA A 190 0.29 -3.48 16.52
N PHE A 191 1.13 -3.67 17.54
CA PHE A 191 1.59 -4.99 17.97
C PHE A 191 0.47 -5.84 18.55
N GLY A 192 -0.44 -5.26 19.35
CA GLY A 192 -1.65 -5.94 19.84
C GLY A 192 -2.51 -6.44 18.68
N MET A 193 -2.83 -5.57 17.73
CA MET A 193 -3.59 -5.94 16.53
C MET A 193 -2.90 -7.05 15.72
N TRP A 194 -1.58 -6.96 15.54
CA TRP A 194 -0.80 -8.00 14.86
C TRP A 194 -0.89 -9.35 15.60
N SER A 195 -0.76 -9.33 16.92
CA SER A 195 -0.89 -10.53 17.77
C SER A 195 -2.27 -11.19 17.62
N ASP A 196 -3.34 -10.40 17.65
CA ASP A 196 -4.72 -10.90 17.52
C ASP A 196 -4.97 -11.51 16.13
N ILE A 197 -4.47 -10.85 15.07
CA ILE A 197 -4.57 -11.37 13.69
C ILE A 197 -3.80 -12.69 13.55
N SER A 198 -2.60 -12.77 14.13
CA SER A 198 -1.76 -13.97 14.03
C SER A 198 -2.36 -15.15 14.80
N LYS A 199 -2.91 -14.93 15.98
CA LYS A 199 -3.57 -15.96 16.80
C LYS A 199 -4.90 -16.43 16.19
N GLY A 200 -5.73 -15.52 15.70
CA GLY A 200 -7.02 -15.83 15.10
C GLY A 200 -6.95 -16.65 13.81
N ASN A 201 -5.81 -16.61 13.10
CA ASN A 201 -5.58 -17.43 11.90
C ASN A 201 -4.98 -18.83 12.20
N LEU A 202 -4.58 -19.10 13.45
CA LEU A 202 -4.10 -20.42 13.88
C LEU A 202 -5.26 -21.31 14.38
N ALA A 203 -6.43 -20.73 14.63
CA ALA A 203 -7.62 -21.42 15.14
C ALA A 203 -8.65 -21.79 14.05
N ALA A 204 -8.34 -21.52 12.77
CA ALA A 204 -9.15 -21.86 11.59
C ALA A 204 -8.36 -22.75 10.62
#